data_0e6e6e9abc7901f0d79b93ea0a462682
#
_entry.id   0e6e6e9abc7901f0d79b93ea0a462682
#
_cell.length_a   1.000
_cell.length_b   1.000
_cell.length_c   1.000
_cell.angle_alpha   90.00
_cell.angle_beta   90.00
_cell.angle_gamma   90.00
#
_symmetry.space_group_name_H-M   'P 1'
#
loop_
_entity.id
_entity.type
_entity.pdbx_description
1 polymer ?
#
loop_
_entity_poly.entity_id
_entity_poly.type
_entity_poly.pdbx_seq_one_letter_code
_entity_poly.pdbx_strand_id
1 'polypeptide(L)'
;MIPGFNLNGVLPPFVGSTPGAPMAHSSPYECTPIEMVQRFSTTDHRKSLLRGFFRFRAALRAQGFGLGFQWVDGSFTEDVEAFGRDPGDIDVLTLSYRPDPYVADFAAWNAFVAGQRNGGIFDRNLNRTNFDCDTFFVDLHIPSHLVARQAAYWNGLFSHRRNSFQWKGMLAIALHIDDTDAIAALEGEGDE
;
A
#
# COMPACT_ATOMS: atom_id res chain seq x y z
N MET A 1 14.65 0.69 -4.74
CA MET A 1 14.39 0.80 -6.21
C MET A 1 13.34 -0.23 -6.62
N ILE A 2 12.27 0.19 -7.29
CA ILE A 2 11.20 -0.67 -7.79
C ILE A 2 11.66 -1.36 -9.09
N PRO A 3 11.63 -2.70 -9.21
CA PRO A 3 12.04 -3.37 -10.43
C PRO A 3 11.06 -3.17 -11.59
N GLY A 4 11.53 -3.46 -12.82
CA GLY A 4 10.67 -3.53 -13.99
C GLY A 4 9.67 -4.69 -13.91
N PHE A 5 8.58 -4.61 -14.67
CA PHE A 5 7.69 -5.76 -14.82
C PHE A 5 8.40 -6.90 -15.56
N ASN A 6 8.10 -8.12 -15.20
CA ASN A 6 8.55 -9.29 -15.90
C ASN A 6 7.69 -9.53 -17.18
N LEU A 7 8.01 -10.56 -17.95
CA LEU A 7 7.28 -10.91 -19.19
C LEU A 7 5.78 -11.19 -18.99
N ASN A 8 5.35 -11.44 -17.75
CA ASN A 8 3.95 -11.67 -17.41
C ASN A 8 3.24 -10.39 -16.90
N GLY A 9 3.90 -9.23 -16.99
CA GLY A 9 3.34 -7.95 -16.57
C GLY A 9 3.16 -7.81 -15.06
N VAL A 10 4.01 -8.45 -14.25
CA VAL A 10 4.00 -8.29 -12.78
C VAL A 10 5.36 -7.88 -12.27
N LEU A 11 5.40 -7.19 -11.12
CA LEU A 11 6.64 -7.05 -10.37
C LEU A 11 7.16 -8.45 -10.02
N PRO A 12 8.45 -8.77 -10.25
CA PRO A 12 8.98 -10.06 -9.85
C PRO A 12 8.96 -10.22 -8.34
N PRO A 13 8.78 -11.43 -7.78
CA PRO A 13 8.85 -11.63 -6.32
C PRO A 13 10.26 -11.39 -5.76
N PHE A 14 11.27 -11.48 -6.60
CA PHE A 14 12.68 -11.14 -6.30
C PHE A 14 13.42 -10.81 -7.60
N VAL A 15 14.53 -10.07 -7.47
CA VAL A 15 15.45 -9.76 -8.58
C VAL A 15 16.75 -10.56 -8.39
N GLY A 16 17.24 -11.16 -9.46
CA GLY A 16 18.42 -12.01 -9.44
C GLY A 16 18.11 -13.49 -9.63
N SER A 17 19.12 -14.34 -9.51
CA SER A 17 19.02 -15.78 -9.79
C SER A 17 18.60 -16.64 -8.59
N THR A 18 18.63 -16.08 -7.40
CA THR A 18 18.38 -16.82 -6.16
C THR A 18 17.42 -16.04 -5.25
N PRO A 19 16.30 -16.63 -4.82
CA PRO A 19 15.41 -16.01 -3.85
C PRO A 19 16.14 -15.73 -2.53
N GLY A 20 15.84 -14.58 -1.91
CA GLY A 20 16.22 -14.27 -0.54
C GLY A 20 17.60 -13.65 -0.35
N ALA A 21 18.32 -13.29 -1.40
CA ALA A 21 19.59 -12.56 -1.27
C ALA A 21 19.55 -11.25 -2.08
N PRO A 22 20.05 -10.16 -1.57
CA PRO A 22 19.77 -9.53 -0.27
C PRO A 22 18.28 -9.15 -0.14
N MET A 23 17.80 -8.85 1.06
CA MET A 23 16.38 -8.46 1.26
C MET A 23 15.91 -7.31 0.36
N ALA A 24 16.78 -6.34 0.08
CA ALA A 24 16.50 -5.22 -0.83
C ALA A 24 16.17 -5.64 -2.28
N HIS A 25 16.46 -6.86 -2.67
CA HIS A 25 16.15 -7.42 -3.98
C HIS A 25 14.92 -8.34 -3.97
N SER A 26 14.20 -8.38 -2.87
CA SER A 26 12.99 -9.20 -2.70
C SER A 26 11.80 -8.35 -2.31
N SER A 27 10.62 -8.78 -2.75
CA SER A 27 9.35 -8.21 -2.32
C SER A 27 9.07 -8.50 -0.81
N PRO A 28 8.49 -7.54 -0.09
CA PRO A 28 8.02 -6.21 -0.50
C PRO A 28 9.15 -5.23 -0.81
N TYR A 29 9.10 -4.56 -1.97
CA TYR A 29 10.13 -3.61 -2.38
C TYR A 29 9.95 -2.28 -1.63
N GLU A 30 10.92 -1.93 -0.80
CA GLU A 30 10.94 -0.63 -0.15
C GLU A 30 11.10 0.48 -1.19
N CYS A 31 10.23 1.48 -1.11
CA CYS A 31 10.26 2.66 -1.97
C CYS A 31 9.74 3.90 -1.26
N THR A 32 10.13 5.06 -1.79
CA THR A 32 9.58 6.34 -1.39
C THR A 32 8.30 6.67 -2.19
N PRO A 33 7.45 7.60 -1.71
CA PRO A 33 6.30 8.09 -2.45
C PRO A 33 6.66 8.60 -3.86
N ILE A 34 7.75 9.34 -3.99
CA ILE A 34 8.18 9.87 -5.29
C ILE A 34 8.64 8.75 -6.25
N GLU A 35 9.35 7.71 -5.76
CA GLU A 35 9.71 6.55 -6.58
C GLU A 35 8.46 5.80 -7.07
N MET A 36 7.40 5.72 -6.24
CA MET A 36 6.13 5.13 -6.64
C MET A 36 5.46 5.94 -7.75
N VAL A 37 5.42 7.27 -7.64
CA VAL A 37 4.90 8.15 -8.70
C VAL A 37 5.70 7.98 -9.99
N GLN A 38 7.02 8.10 -9.93
CA GLN A 38 7.89 7.95 -11.10
C GLN A 38 7.71 6.61 -11.83
N ARG A 39 7.37 5.56 -11.09
CA ARG A 39 7.21 4.21 -11.65
C ARG A 39 5.81 3.96 -12.21
N PHE A 40 4.75 4.51 -11.60
CA PHE A 40 3.38 4.10 -11.86
C PHE A 40 2.46 5.19 -12.39
N SER A 41 2.88 6.46 -12.53
CA SER A 41 2.07 7.55 -13.08
C SER A 41 1.98 7.53 -14.63
N THR A 42 1.89 6.34 -15.23
CA THR A 42 2.00 6.13 -16.67
C THR A 42 0.75 6.51 -17.47
N THR A 43 -0.40 6.63 -16.82
CA THR A 43 -1.67 7.04 -17.43
C THR A 43 -2.41 8.00 -16.51
N ASP A 44 -3.35 8.80 -17.05
CA ASP A 44 -4.16 9.72 -16.24
C ASP A 44 -4.99 8.96 -15.19
N HIS A 45 -5.45 7.76 -15.52
CA HIS A 45 -6.16 6.91 -14.58
C HIS A 45 -5.26 6.50 -13.41
N ARG A 46 -4.03 6.07 -13.65
CA ARG A 46 -3.06 5.74 -12.59
C ARG A 46 -2.68 6.97 -11.75
N LYS A 47 -2.55 8.14 -12.38
CA LYS A 47 -2.35 9.41 -11.66
C LYS A 47 -3.53 9.72 -10.72
N SER A 48 -4.76 9.46 -11.16
CA SER A 48 -5.96 9.62 -10.30
C SER A 48 -5.91 8.68 -9.10
N LEU A 49 -5.59 7.40 -9.30
CA LEU A 49 -5.45 6.41 -8.22
C LEU A 49 -4.36 6.84 -7.22
N LEU A 50 -3.20 7.31 -7.70
CA LEU A 50 -2.12 7.82 -6.85
C LEU A 50 -2.55 9.03 -6.02
N ARG A 51 -3.31 9.99 -6.61
CA ARG A 51 -3.89 11.11 -5.86
C ARG A 51 -4.84 10.63 -4.77
N GLY A 52 -5.64 9.62 -5.04
CA GLY A 52 -6.50 8.95 -4.06
C GLY A 52 -5.69 8.34 -2.92
N PHE A 53 -4.66 7.58 -3.24
CA PHE A 53 -3.75 6.96 -2.27
C PHE A 53 -3.06 7.98 -1.36
N PHE A 54 -2.55 9.09 -1.89
CA PHE A 54 -1.93 10.13 -1.05
C PHE A 54 -2.95 10.86 -0.18
N ARG A 55 -4.19 11.06 -0.63
CA ARG A 55 -5.27 11.56 0.23
C ARG A 55 -5.59 10.59 1.36
N PHE A 56 -5.60 9.27 1.11
CA PHE A 56 -5.76 8.26 2.16
C PHE A 56 -4.62 8.31 3.18
N ARG A 57 -3.35 8.43 2.75
CA ARG A 57 -2.20 8.59 3.64
C ARG A 57 -2.32 9.86 4.49
N ALA A 58 -2.73 10.97 3.90
CA ALA A 58 -2.97 12.22 4.63
C ALA A 58 -4.09 12.06 5.69
N ALA A 59 -5.19 11.36 5.35
CA ALA A 59 -6.27 11.07 6.28
C ALA A 59 -5.81 10.17 7.44
N LEU A 60 -4.95 9.17 7.20
CA LEU A 60 -4.33 8.36 8.25
C LEU A 60 -3.46 9.22 9.18
N ARG A 61 -2.59 10.08 8.63
CA ARG A 61 -1.75 10.98 9.43
C ARG A 61 -2.58 11.95 10.27
N ALA A 62 -3.70 12.45 9.76
CA ALA A 62 -4.62 13.29 10.50
C ALA A 62 -5.24 12.59 11.72
N GLN A 63 -5.32 11.25 11.71
CA GLN A 63 -5.73 10.43 12.85
C GLN A 63 -4.55 10.02 13.76
N GLY A 64 -3.33 10.51 13.48
CA GLY A 64 -2.14 10.24 14.27
C GLY A 64 -1.35 8.99 13.85
N PHE A 65 -1.70 8.33 12.75
CA PHE A 65 -0.94 7.18 12.23
C PHE A 65 0.29 7.66 11.44
N GLY A 66 1.41 7.79 12.13
CA GLY A 66 2.69 8.23 11.53
C GLY A 66 3.81 7.18 11.63
N LEU A 67 3.64 6.11 12.42
CA LEU A 67 4.66 5.10 12.65
C LEU A 67 4.21 3.75 12.10
N GLY A 68 5.06 3.17 11.25
CA GLY A 68 4.80 1.91 10.56
C GLY A 68 5.01 2.05 9.06
N PHE A 69 4.36 1.20 8.30
CA PHE A 69 4.50 1.15 6.84
C PHE A 69 3.22 0.63 6.18
N GLN A 70 3.14 0.80 4.86
CA GLN A 70 2.07 0.25 4.04
C GLN A 70 2.63 -0.72 3.02
N TRP A 71 1.99 -1.87 2.86
CA TRP A 71 2.15 -2.68 1.65
C TRP A 71 1.12 -2.24 0.62
N VAL A 72 1.58 -2.08 -0.61
CA VAL A 72 0.77 -1.64 -1.74
C VAL A 72 0.82 -2.72 -2.81
N ASP A 73 -0.35 -3.13 -3.27
CA ASP A 73 -0.52 -4.24 -4.20
C ASP A 73 -1.75 -4.06 -5.12
N GLY A 74 -2.32 -5.16 -5.56
CA GLY A 74 -3.44 -5.23 -6.46
C GLY A 74 -3.05 -5.17 -7.92
N SER A 75 -4.02 -4.88 -8.76
CA SER A 75 -3.77 -4.69 -10.20
C SER A 75 -2.98 -3.42 -10.50
N PHE A 76 -2.90 -2.50 -9.53
CA PHE A 76 -2.10 -1.29 -9.64
C PHE A 76 -0.59 -1.59 -9.76
N THR A 77 -0.09 -2.64 -9.11
CA THR A 77 1.32 -3.06 -9.20
C THR A 77 1.58 -4.02 -10.38
N GLU A 78 0.69 -4.06 -11.36
CA GLU A 78 0.78 -4.88 -12.56
C GLU A 78 0.69 -4.02 -13.83
N ASP A 79 1.23 -4.52 -14.94
CA ASP A 79 1.08 -3.93 -16.28
C ASP A 79 -0.23 -4.45 -16.91
N VAL A 80 -1.35 -3.99 -16.36
CA VAL A 80 -2.67 -4.48 -16.79
C VAL A 80 -3.12 -3.82 -18.09
N GLU A 81 -2.58 -2.67 -18.43
CA GLU A 81 -2.84 -1.94 -19.68
C GLU A 81 -2.33 -2.72 -20.90
N ALA A 82 -1.22 -3.46 -20.73
CA ALA A 82 -0.75 -4.39 -21.79
C ALA A 82 -1.80 -5.47 -22.12
N PHE A 83 -2.77 -5.70 -21.23
CA PHE A 83 -3.88 -6.64 -21.42
C PHE A 83 -5.23 -5.93 -21.69
N GLY A 84 -5.20 -4.64 -22.05
CA GLY A 84 -6.37 -3.88 -22.46
C GLY A 84 -7.33 -3.48 -21.34
N ARG A 85 -6.87 -3.34 -20.10
CA ARG A 85 -7.67 -2.87 -18.97
C ARG A 85 -6.90 -1.92 -18.07
N ASP A 86 -7.61 -1.11 -17.31
CA ASP A 86 -7.03 -0.27 -16.27
C ASP A 86 -7.04 -0.98 -14.89
N PRO A 87 -6.14 -0.60 -13.96
CA PRO A 87 -6.27 -1.03 -12.56
C PRO A 87 -7.55 -0.43 -11.94
N GLY A 88 -8.26 -1.21 -11.13
CA GLY A 88 -9.54 -0.77 -10.54
C GLY A 88 -9.37 0.13 -9.32
N ASP A 89 -8.46 -0.22 -8.46
CA ASP A 89 -8.14 0.43 -7.18
C ASP A 89 -6.71 0.08 -6.77
N ILE A 90 -6.27 0.67 -5.65
CA ILE A 90 -5.00 0.30 -5.01
C ILE A 90 -5.31 -0.53 -3.77
N ASP A 91 -4.83 -1.77 -3.71
CA ASP A 91 -4.88 -2.59 -2.49
C ASP A 91 -3.81 -2.09 -1.49
N VAL A 92 -4.24 -1.69 -0.30
CA VAL A 92 -3.36 -1.10 0.72
C VAL A 92 -3.51 -1.81 2.06
N LEU A 93 -2.46 -2.47 2.52
CA LEU A 93 -2.37 -2.94 3.89
C LEU A 93 -1.54 -1.98 4.73
N THR A 94 -2.16 -1.32 5.69
CA THR A 94 -1.46 -0.46 6.66
C THR A 94 -1.07 -1.29 7.89
N LEU A 95 0.22 -1.41 8.15
CA LEU A 95 0.77 -1.98 9.39
C LEU A 95 1.29 -0.81 10.23
N SER A 96 0.58 -0.46 11.29
CA SER A 96 0.90 0.75 12.06
C SER A 96 0.84 0.53 13.56
N TYR A 97 1.70 1.27 14.26
CA TYR A 97 1.56 1.46 15.70
C TYR A 97 0.34 2.35 15.98
N ARG A 98 -0.27 2.14 17.16
CA ARG A 98 -1.38 2.98 17.61
C ARG A 98 -0.90 4.41 17.82
N PRO A 99 -1.73 5.41 17.55
CA PRO A 99 -1.47 6.78 18.01
C PRO A 99 -1.35 6.85 19.54
N ASP A 100 -0.50 7.75 20.05
CA ASP A 100 -0.16 7.87 21.48
C ASP A 100 -1.34 7.78 22.46
N PRO A 101 -2.51 8.45 22.20
CA PRO A 101 -3.64 8.37 23.11
C PRO A 101 -4.18 6.93 23.35
N TYR A 102 -3.90 6.01 22.41
CA TYR A 102 -4.44 4.64 22.43
C TYR A 102 -3.42 3.58 22.82
N VAL A 103 -2.16 3.95 23.08
CA VAL A 103 -1.11 2.98 23.40
C VAL A 103 -1.36 2.32 24.74
N ALA A 104 -1.68 3.11 25.77
CA ALA A 104 -1.91 2.63 27.12
C ALA A 104 -3.36 2.27 27.43
N ASP A 105 -4.32 2.73 26.61
CA ASP A 105 -5.77 2.51 26.84
C ASP A 105 -6.35 1.63 25.73
N PHE A 106 -6.38 0.32 26.00
CA PHE A 106 -6.92 -0.67 25.07
C PHE A 106 -8.44 -0.54 24.88
N ALA A 107 -9.18 -0.04 25.89
CA ALA A 107 -10.63 0.16 25.77
C ALA A 107 -10.93 1.34 24.84
N ALA A 108 -10.21 2.46 24.99
CA ALA A 108 -10.29 3.59 24.08
C ALA A 108 -9.88 3.22 22.63
N TRP A 109 -8.83 2.39 22.47
CA TRP A 109 -8.46 1.87 21.17
C TRP A 109 -9.57 1.07 20.49
N ASN A 110 -10.18 0.13 21.22
CA ASN A 110 -11.28 -0.68 20.66
C ASN A 110 -12.50 0.18 20.31
N ALA A 111 -12.84 1.17 21.12
CA ALA A 111 -13.92 2.11 20.83
C ALA A 111 -13.62 2.95 19.57
N PHE A 112 -12.39 3.45 19.45
CA PHE A 112 -11.93 4.16 18.25
C PHE A 112 -12.05 3.28 17.01
N VAL A 113 -11.49 2.07 17.02
CA VAL A 113 -11.54 1.14 15.89
C VAL A 113 -12.97 0.81 15.48
N ALA A 114 -13.86 0.56 16.47
CA ALA A 114 -15.27 0.28 16.20
C ALA A 114 -15.97 1.48 15.53
N GLY A 115 -15.71 2.71 15.98
CA GLY A 115 -16.22 3.93 15.37
C GLY A 115 -15.70 4.15 13.95
N GLN A 116 -14.42 3.88 13.73
CA GLN A 116 -13.78 4.11 12.43
C GLN A 116 -14.15 3.06 11.35
N ARG A 117 -14.71 1.90 11.73
CA ARG A 117 -15.18 0.88 10.79
C ARG A 117 -16.51 1.23 10.10
N ASN A 118 -17.25 2.18 10.63
CA ASN A 118 -18.55 2.61 10.13
C ASN A 118 -18.49 4.11 9.79
N GLY A 119 -18.04 4.44 8.59
CA GLY A 119 -17.94 5.81 8.10
C GLY A 119 -16.63 6.53 8.44
N GLY A 120 -15.59 5.82 8.87
CA GLY A 120 -14.26 6.37 9.17
C GLY A 120 -13.13 5.71 8.37
N ILE A 121 -11.89 5.94 8.82
CA ILE A 121 -10.67 5.54 8.09
C ILE A 121 -10.51 4.01 7.93
N PHE A 122 -11.22 3.20 8.71
CA PHE A 122 -11.21 1.74 8.59
C PHE A 122 -12.45 1.17 7.89
N ASP A 123 -13.28 2.03 7.29
CA ASP A 123 -14.39 1.62 6.43
C ASP A 123 -13.89 1.40 5.00
N ARG A 124 -13.73 0.13 4.61
CA ARG A 124 -13.21 -0.24 3.29
C ARG A 124 -14.06 0.27 2.12
N ASN A 125 -15.39 0.24 2.27
CA ASN A 125 -16.29 0.70 1.20
C ASN A 125 -16.17 2.21 1.01
N LEU A 126 -16.10 2.95 2.12
CA LEU A 126 -15.90 4.40 2.09
C LEU A 126 -14.53 4.75 1.50
N ASN A 127 -13.48 4.02 1.86
CA ASN A 127 -12.14 4.26 1.34
C ASN A 127 -12.02 3.96 -0.17
N ARG A 128 -12.70 2.93 -0.66
CA ARG A 128 -12.83 2.69 -2.11
C ARG A 128 -13.51 3.84 -2.83
N THR A 129 -14.60 4.38 -2.24
CA THR A 129 -15.34 5.48 -2.86
C THR A 129 -14.59 6.81 -2.82
N ASN A 130 -13.91 7.12 -1.72
CA ASN A 130 -13.29 8.43 -1.49
C ASN A 130 -11.85 8.52 -1.97
N PHE A 131 -11.14 7.39 -1.98
CA PHE A 131 -9.68 7.34 -2.17
C PHE A 131 -9.26 6.35 -3.26
N ASP A 132 -10.18 5.63 -3.89
CA ASP A 132 -9.88 4.57 -4.85
C ASP A 132 -8.91 3.52 -4.26
N CYS A 133 -9.03 3.23 -2.94
CA CYS A 133 -8.18 2.31 -2.21
C CYS A 133 -9.00 1.22 -1.52
N ASP A 134 -8.63 -0.04 -1.73
CA ASP A 134 -9.10 -1.16 -0.91
C ASP A 134 -8.16 -1.34 0.29
N THR A 135 -8.65 -0.97 1.48
CA THR A 135 -7.77 -0.76 2.64
C THR A 135 -7.95 -1.81 3.72
N PHE A 136 -6.82 -2.23 4.27
CA PHE A 136 -6.73 -3.18 5.39
C PHE A 136 -5.81 -2.62 6.48
N PHE A 137 -5.94 -3.11 7.70
CA PHE A 137 -5.17 -2.60 8.83
C PHE A 137 -4.68 -3.74 9.75
N VAL A 138 -3.42 -3.65 10.16
CA VAL A 138 -2.78 -4.49 11.17
C VAL A 138 -2.19 -3.59 12.26
N ASP A 139 -2.60 -3.83 13.50
CA ASP A 139 -2.09 -3.17 14.69
C ASP A 139 -0.75 -3.78 15.11
N LEU A 140 0.33 -3.01 15.06
CA LEU A 140 1.68 -3.46 15.45
C LEU A 140 1.90 -3.51 16.98
N HIS A 141 0.95 -3.03 17.80
CA HIS A 141 1.00 -3.18 19.25
C HIS A 141 0.45 -4.52 19.76
N ILE A 142 -0.07 -5.38 18.90
CA ILE A 142 -0.43 -6.74 19.28
C ILE A 142 0.83 -7.59 19.52
N PRO A 143 0.74 -8.73 20.25
CA PRO A 143 1.87 -9.61 20.47
C PRO A 143 2.59 -9.99 19.17
N SER A 144 3.93 -10.02 19.18
CA SER A 144 4.76 -10.20 17.99
C SER A 144 4.45 -11.48 17.19
N HIS A 145 4.07 -12.58 17.85
CA HIS A 145 3.66 -13.81 17.16
C HIS A 145 2.36 -13.64 16.37
N LEU A 146 1.44 -12.75 16.82
CA LEU A 146 0.22 -12.42 16.07
C LEU A 146 0.56 -11.48 14.90
N VAL A 147 1.48 -10.51 15.08
CA VAL A 147 1.98 -9.68 13.98
C VAL A 147 2.59 -10.57 12.89
N ALA A 148 3.47 -11.51 13.27
CA ALA A 148 4.08 -12.45 12.33
C ALA A 148 3.04 -13.29 11.57
N ARG A 149 2.00 -13.76 12.27
CA ARG A 149 0.88 -14.50 11.65
C ARG A 149 0.09 -13.63 10.67
N GLN A 150 -0.20 -12.38 11.02
CA GLN A 150 -0.88 -11.43 10.13
C GLN A 150 -0.01 -11.12 8.90
N ALA A 151 1.28 -10.86 9.10
CA ALA A 151 2.20 -10.61 8.00
C ALA A 151 2.28 -11.81 7.03
N ALA A 152 2.37 -13.03 7.55
CA ALA A 152 2.37 -14.24 6.71
C ALA A 152 1.08 -14.39 5.91
N TYR A 153 -0.08 -14.14 6.53
CA TYR A 153 -1.38 -14.18 5.87
C TYR A 153 -1.47 -13.15 4.73
N TRP A 154 -1.15 -11.89 5.01
CA TRP A 154 -1.24 -10.82 4.03
C TRP A 154 -0.20 -10.96 2.92
N ASN A 155 1.01 -11.41 3.26
CA ASN A 155 2.01 -11.72 2.24
C ASN A 155 1.53 -12.83 1.31
N GLY A 156 0.90 -13.87 1.85
CA GLY A 156 0.29 -14.93 1.03
C GLY A 156 -0.78 -14.40 0.07
N LEU A 157 -1.59 -13.42 0.48
CA LEU A 157 -2.62 -12.84 -0.39
C LEU A 157 -2.04 -11.88 -1.43
N PHE A 158 -1.11 -11.00 -1.03
CA PHE A 158 -0.58 -9.94 -1.88
C PHE A 158 0.51 -10.43 -2.84
N SER A 159 1.18 -11.53 -2.54
CA SER A 159 2.23 -12.07 -3.40
C SER A 159 1.75 -12.93 -4.57
N HIS A 160 0.44 -13.01 -4.82
CA HIS A 160 -0.11 -13.85 -5.89
C HIS A 160 -1.25 -13.17 -6.65
N ARG A 161 -1.26 -13.38 -7.98
CA ARG A 161 -2.46 -13.13 -8.78
C ARG A 161 -3.57 -14.13 -8.41
N ARG A 162 -4.78 -13.64 -8.11
CA ARG A 162 -5.92 -14.49 -7.67
C ARG A 162 -6.27 -15.60 -8.65
N ASN A 163 -6.25 -15.33 -9.95
CA ASN A 163 -6.76 -16.26 -10.96
C ASN A 163 -5.71 -17.23 -11.51
N SER A 164 -4.43 -16.94 -11.37
CA SER A 164 -3.34 -17.74 -11.94
C SER A 164 -2.37 -18.29 -10.91
N PHE A 165 -2.52 -17.88 -9.63
CA PHE A 165 -1.56 -18.16 -8.55
C PHE A 165 -0.12 -17.79 -8.89
N GLN A 166 0.05 -16.92 -9.88
CA GLN A 166 1.36 -16.43 -10.28
C GLN A 166 1.95 -15.56 -9.19
N TRP A 167 3.16 -15.85 -8.79
CA TRP A 167 3.91 -15.03 -7.83
C TRP A 167 4.20 -13.66 -8.40
N LYS A 168 3.96 -12.66 -7.60
CA LYS A 168 4.25 -11.25 -7.89
C LYS A 168 4.84 -10.52 -6.69
N GLY A 169 5.54 -9.43 -6.97
CA GLY A 169 6.03 -8.50 -5.95
C GLY A 169 4.99 -7.45 -5.61
N MET A 170 5.16 -6.86 -4.42
CA MET A 170 4.42 -5.72 -3.90
C MET A 170 5.40 -4.64 -3.41
N LEU A 171 4.89 -3.46 -3.05
CA LEU A 171 5.69 -2.35 -2.55
C LEU A 171 5.56 -2.24 -1.03
N ALA A 172 6.56 -1.62 -0.39
CA ALA A 172 6.51 -1.20 1.01
C ALA A 172 6.88 0.28 1.12
N ILE A 173 6.00 1.09 1.72
CA ILE A 173 6.19 2.53 1.89
C ILE A 173 6.05 2.90 3.36
N ALA A 174 7.06 3.50 3.96
CA ALA A 174 6.99 3.93 5.35
C ALA A 174 5.98 5.07 5.54
N LEU A 175 5.22 5.06 6.65
CA LEU A 175 4.19 6.06 6.93
C LEU A 175 4.78 7.43 7.26
N HIS A 176 5.98 7.49 7.85
CA HIS A 176 6.62 8.74 8.27
C HIS A 176 7.23 9.53 7.11
N ILE A 177 7.38 8.91 5.92
CA ILE A 177 7.92 9.64 4.76
C ILE A 177 6.87 10.61 4.24
N ASP A 178 7.29 11.86 4.01
CA ASP A 178 6.46 12.91 3.45
C ASP A 178 6.08 12.60 1.99
N ASP A 179 4.87 12.98 1.62
CA ASP A 179 4.31 12.78 0.29
C ASP A 179 4.38 14.04 -0.60
N THR A 180 4.91 15.16 -0.09
CA THR A 180 4.86 16.49 -0.74
C THR A 180 5.47 16.46 -2.15
N ASP A 181 6.67 15.91 -2.30
CA ASP A 181 7.34 15.84 -3.62
C ASP A 181 6.59 14.95 -4.61
N ALA A 182 6.01 13.87 -4.11
CA ALA A 182 5.22 12.95 -4.92
C ALA A 182 3.92 13.60 -5.42
N ILE A 183 3.25 14.36 -4.56
CA ILE A 183 2.02 15.10 -4.91
C ILE A 183 2.37 16.20 -5.93
N ALA A 184 3.43 16.97 -5.69
CA ALA A 184 3.87 18.01 -6.61
C ALA A 184 4.20 17.45 -8.01
N ALA A 185 4.85 16.28 -8.07
CA ALA A 185 5.14 15.62 -9.35
C ALA A 185 3.86 15.20 -10.11
N LEU A 186 2.79 14.78 -9.40
CA LEU A 186 1.51 14.46 -10.03
C LEU A 186 0.73 15.68 -10.52
N GLU A 187 1.00 16.87 -9.96
CA GLU A 187 0.36 18.13 -10.35
C GLU A 187 1.11 18.80 -11.51
N GLY A 188 2.45 18.72 -11.50
CA GLY A 188 3.30 19.40 -12.51
C GLY A 188 3.31 18.74 -13.89
N GLU A 189 2.85 17.50 -14.04
CA GLU A 189 2.73 16.81 -15.34
C GLU A 189 1.41 17.11 -16.09
N GLY A 190 0.59 18.02 -15.58
CA GLY A 190 -0.72 18.39 -16.16
C GLY A 190 -0.74 19.62 -17.05
N ASP A 191 0.37 20.33 -17.19
CA ASP A 191 0.45 21.64 -17.89
C ASP A 191 1.36 21.65 -19.14
N GLU A 192 1.56 20.51 -19.81
CA GLU A 192 2.20 20.47 -21.16
C GLU A 192 1.27 19.97 -22.26
#